data_cd325571bcf47f47754a047c4a6112c4
#
_entry.id   cd325571bcf47f47754a047c4a6112c4
#
_cell.length_a   1.000
_cell.length_b   1.000
_cell.length_c   1.000
_cell.angle_alpha   90.00
_cell.angle_beta   90.00
_cell.angle_gamma   90.00
#
_symmetry.space_group_name_H-M   'P 1'
#
loop_
_entity.id
_entity.type
_entity.pdbx_description
1 polymer ?
#
loop_
_entity_poly.entity_id
_entity_poly.type
_entity_poly.pdbx_seq_one_letter_code
_entity_poly.pdbx_strand_id
1 'polypeptide(L)'
;MIEAIRTNLLGAQRALGRGLIIAVFGAMSFAMVAPSPAVAETQEQAALGNPDLGDALSVSLPEPLSERDAELYEQIFAVQEQGRWTDADRLISRLNDDVLMGHVIAQRYLHPTAYRSRYKELKDWLAKYADLPQAPRIYKLALTRRGSATYPKKPVGGYVSGAGYDYEDIRPYYHKSTKSLSSKQRSRLSTLKRRIRHRIGSGWPTGALQVLESQEAKRLFDAYEQDQARTSIASGYYYFGKPDLALKFAGEAAKRSGKYLPQAHWTAGLTAWRLGKMDTSHQHFVALSTNEYASSWTRTAGAFWAARIDLAAGRFEEADTMLNRAAEYPRSFYGLLAMRALGRDDVFDWDSLELDENRANKLKLDPHGRRALALL
;
A
#
# COMPACT_ATOMS: atom_id res chain seq x y z
N MET A 1 -34.25 19.23 12.38
CA MET A 1 -33.24 19.13 11.30
C MET A 1 -33.22 17.75 10.62
N ILE A 2 -33.66 16.68 11.28
CA ILE A 2 -33.72 15.30 10.71
C ILE A 2 -34.98 15.09 9.83
N GLU A 3 -36.08 15.76 10.12
CA GLU A 3 -37.31 15.65 9.29
C GLU A 3 -37.22 16.40 7.96
N ALA A 4 -36.45 17.47 7.88
CA ALA A 4 -36.24 18.23 6.64
C ALA A 4 -35.43 17.49 5.59
N ILE A 5 -34.60 16.53 5.99
CA ILE A 5 -33.81 15.67 5.09
C ILE A 5 -34.66 14.50 4.54
N ARG A 6 -35.68 14.09 5.27
CA ARG A 6 -36.55 12.97 4.86
C ARG A 6 -37.57 13.37 3.78
N THR A 7 -37.98 14.61 3.76
CA THR A 7 -39.00 15.12 2.82
C THR A 7 -38.42 15.42 1.44
N ASN A 8 -37.12 15.78 1.34
CA ASN A 8 -36.45 16.09 0.08
C ASN A 8 -35.98 14.87 -0.71
N LEU A 9 -35.84 13.70 -0.06
CA LEU A 9 -35.40 12.46 -0.72
C LEU A 9 -36.56 11.68 -1.37
N LEU A 10 -37.79 11.89 -0.96
CA LEU A 10 -38.98 11.20 -1.50
C LEU A 10 -39.64 11.93 -2.68
N GLY A 11 -39.34 13.21 -2.87
CA GLY A 11 -39.88 14.03 -3.98
C GLY A 11 -39.15 13.84 -5.32
N ALA A 12 -37.88 13.42 -5.30
CA ALA A 12 -37.04 13.33 -6.50
C ALA A 12 -37.19 11.99 -7.28
N GLN A 13 -37.89 11.00 -6.74
CA GLN A 13 -38.02 9.68 -7.39
C GLN A 13 -39.22 9.51 -8.30
N ARG A 14 -40.11 10.50 -8.41
CA ARG A 14 -41.37 10.36 -9.20
C ARG A 14 -41.42 11.15 -10.51
N ALA A 15 -40.39 11.86 -10.90
CA ALA A 15 -40.46 12.79 -12.04
C ALA A 15 -39.49 12.55 -13.21
N LEU A 16 -38.81 11.39 -13.31
CA LEU A 16 -37.94 11.15 -14.46
C LEU A 16 -38.28 9.79 -15.10
N GLY A 17 -39.11 9.87 -16.10
CA GLY A 17 -39.41 8.80 -17.04
C GLY A 17 -38.17 8.37 -17.82
N ARG A 18 -38.19 7.10 -18.24
CA ARG A 18 -37.21 6.40 -19.07
C ARG A 18 -36.72 7.25 -20.25
N GLY A 19 -35.49 7.76 -20.20
CA GLY A 19 -34.93 8.39 -21.39
C GLY A 19 -33.71 9.30 -21.21
N LEU A 20 -33.14 9.46 -20.01
CA LEU A 20 -32.02 10.40 -19.86
C LEU A 20 -31.00 9.94 -18.79
N ILE A 21 -30.36 8.80 -19.02
CA ILE A 21 -29.30 8.26 -18.12
C ILE A 21 -27.88 8.35 -18.74
N ILE A 22 -27.71 9.00 -19.87
CA ILE A 22 -26.37 9.11 -20.50
C ILE A 22 -25.75 10.51 -20.41
N ALA A 23 -26.43 11.51 -19.85
CA ALA A 23 -25.97 12.90 -19.87
C ALA A 23 -25.67 13.54 -18.49
N VAL A 24 -25.63 12.80 -17.39
CA VAL A 24 -25.41 13.38 -16.04
C VAL A 24 -24.03 13.07 -15.44
N PHE A 25 -23.18 12.32 -16.14
CA PHE A 25 -21.78 12.11 -15.70
C PHE A 25 -20.77 13.15 -16.26
N GLY A 26 -21.25 14.17 -16.96
CA GLY A 26 -20.40 15.18 -17.62
C GLY A 26 -20.43 16.59 -17.03
N ALA A 27 -21.13 16.87 -15.93
CA ALA A 27 -21.24 18.22 -15.42
C ALA A 27 -21.39 18.30 -13.89
N MET A 28 -20.66 17.50 -13.12
CA MET A 28 -20.15 17.94 -11.83
C MET A 28 -18.80 18.61 -12.09
N SER A 29 -18.85 19.79 -12.68
CA SER A 29 -17.82 20.80 -12.47
C SER A 29 -17.79 21.05 -10.97
N PHE A 30 -16.90 20.37 -10.26
CA PHE A 30 -16.33 20.92 -9.06
C PHE A 30 -15.81 22.28 -9.51
N ALA A 31 -16.50 23.36 -9.15
CA ALA A 31 -15.87 24.64 -9.05
C ALA A 31 -14.77 24.45 -8.00
N MET A 32 -13.58 24.05 -8.45
CA MET A 32 -12.37 24.33 -7.72
C MET A 32 -12.37 25.86 -7.64
N VAL A 33 -12.78 26.37 -6.50
CA VAL A 33 -12.34 27.69 -6.06
C VAL A 33 -10.83 27.52 -5.98
N ALA A 34 -10.14 27.95 -7.03
CA ALA A 34 -8.70 28.04 -7.00
C ALA A 34 -8.40 28.92 -5.76
N PRO A 35 -7.62 28.45 -4.80
CA PRO A 35 -7.20 29.28 -3.69
C PRO A 35 -6.55 30.53 -4.30
N SER A 36 -6.86 31.72 -3.77
CA SER A 36 -6.18 32.94 -4.15
C SER A 36 -4.67 32.69 -4.13
N PRO A 37 -3.89 33.21 -5.08
CA PRO A 37 -2.43 32.98 -5.11
C PRO A 37 -1.76 33.30 -3.76
N ALA A 38 -2.26 34.26 -2.99
CA ALA A 38 -1.81 34.55 -1.64
C ALA A 38 -2.01 33.39 -0.64
N VAL A 39 -3.09 32.59 -0.78
CA VAL A 39 -3.35 31.41 0.07
C VAL A 39 -2.52 30.22 -0.38
N ALA A 40 -2.27 30.09 -1.68
CA ALA A 40 -1.38 29.06 -2.23
C ALA A 40 0.08 29.30 -1.82
N GLU A 41 0.56 30.56 -1.90
CA GLU A 41 1.90 30.93 -1.39
C GLU A 41 2.05 30.66 0.12
N THR A 42 1.01 30.94 0.91
CA THR A 42 1.06 30.71 2.37
C THR A 42 1.06 29.20 2.69
N GLN A 43 0.35 28.39 1.92
CA GLN A 43 0.37 26.92 2.08
C GLN A 43 1.67 26.29 1.57
N GLU A 44 2.23 26.81 0.50
CA GLU A 44 3.51 26.34 -0.03
C GLU A 44 4.67 26.77 0.87
N GLN A 45 4.63 27.97 1.43
CA GLN A 45 5.56 28.42 2.46
C GLN A 45 5.40 27.66 3.78
N ALA A 46 4.18 27.28 4.19
CA ALA A 46 3.97 26.44 5.35
C ALA A 46 4.44 24.98 5.12
N ALA A 47 4.46 24.51 3.86
CA ALA A 47 4.99 23.19 3.51
C ALA A 47 6.51 23.17 3.33
N LEU A 48 7.12 24.31 2.98
CA LEU A 48 8.56 24.45 2.72
C LEU A 48 9.34 25.20 3.80
N GLY A 49 8.64 25.80 4.73
CA GLY A 49 9.26 26.63 5.77
C GLY A 49 8.54 26.44 7.09
N ASN A 50 8.86 25.38 7.81
CA ASN A 50 8.79 25.46 9.25
C ASN A 50 10.14 26.03 9.70
N PRO A 51 10.26 27.33 10.02
CA PRO A 51 11.52 27.92 10.51
C PRO A 51 11.99 27.29 11.84
N ASP A 52 11.10 26.57 12.53
CA ASP A 52 11.42 25.83 13.75
C ASP A 52 12.12 24.49 13.50
N LEU A 53 12.19 23.98 12.26
CA LEU A 53 13.00 22.78 11.98
C LEU A 53 14.51 23.04 12.11
N GLY A 54 14.95 24.26 12.00
CA GLY A 54 16.34 24.66 12.23
C GLY A 54 16.73 24.66 13.72
N ASP A 55 15.81 25.04 14.60
CA ASP A 55 16.01 25.05 16.05
C ASP A 55 15.70 23.70 16.73
N ALA A 56 14.92 22.82 16.06
CA ALA A 56 14.57 21.50 16.59
C ALA A 56 15.72 20.46 16.51
N LEU A 57 16.76 20.72 15.73
CA LEU A 57 17.98 19.92 15.73
C LEU A 57 18.98 20.55 16.71
N SER A 58 18.81 20.33 17.99
CA SER A 58 19.74 20.74 19.05
C SER A 58 21.11 20.05 18.92
N VAL A 59 21.25 19.09 18.01
CA VAL A 59 22.52 18.37 17.73
C VAL A 59 22.84 18.53 16.26
N SER A 60 24.04 19.04 15.95
CA SER A 60 24.55 19.02 14.58
C SER A 60 24.68 17.57 14.10
N LEU A 61 24.21 17.29 12.87
CA LEU A 61 24.41 15.98 12.27
C LEU A 61 25.91 15.67 12.18
N PRO A 62 26.34 14.46 12.55
CA PRO A 62 27.77 14.12 12.49
C PRO A 62 28.20 14.06 11.02
N GLU A 63 29.27 14.77 10.71
CA GLU A 63 29.89 14.72 9.38
C GLU A 63 30.60 13.36 9.19
N PRO A 64 30.18 12.54 8.26
CA PRO A 64 30.78 11.22 8.02
C PRO A 64 32.00 11.27 7.11
N LEU A 65 32.18 12.37 6.35
CA LEU A 65 33.27 12.62 5.41
C LEU A 65 34.16 13.77 5.91
N SER A 66 35.39 13.80 5.47
CA SER A 66 36.19 15.00 5.55
C SER A 66 35.69 16.03 4.54
N GLU A 67 35.85 17.33 4.85
CA GLU A 67 35.51 18.42 3.92
C GLU A 67 36.13 18.20 2.52
N ARG A 68 37.39 17.79 2.49
CA ARG A 68 38.09 17.44 1.25
C ARG A 68 37.43 16.30 0.46
N ASP A 69 36.99 15.21 1.12
CA ASP A 69 36.35 14.10 0.43
C ASP A 69 34.94 14.47 -0.01
N ALA A 70 34.22 15.29 0.76
CA ALA A 70 32.91 15.82 0.35
C ALA A 70 33.01 16.65 -0.94
N GLU A 71 33.95 17.62 -0.99
CA GLU A 71 34.22 18.40 -2.21
C GLU A 71 34.63 17.52 -3.41
N LEU A 72 35.44 16.47 -3.17
CA LEU A 72 35.85 15.55 -4.22
C LEU A 72 34.63 14.77 -4.76
N TYR A 73 33.72 14.31 -3.90
CA TYR A 73 32.51 13.62 -4.34
C TYR A 73 31.61 14.54 -5.17
N GLU A 74 31.39 15.78 -4.76
CA GLU A 74 30.64 16.77 -5.55
C GLU A 74 31.24 16.94 -6.94
N GLN A 75 32.54 17.14 -7.03
CA GLN A 75 33.24 17.26 -8.30
C GLN A 75 33.14 16.01 -9.16
N ILE A 76 33.25 14.81 -8.55
CA ILE A 76 33.12 13.52 -9.23
C ILE A 76 31.74 13.39 -9.85
N PHE A 77 30.68 13.66 -9.07
CA PHE A 77 29.31 13.58 -9.59
C PHE A 77 29.08 14.58 -10.73
N ALA A 78 29.57 15.80 -10.62
CA ALA A 78 29.42 16.83 -11.64
C ALA A 78 30.15 16.48 -12.96
N VAL A 79 31.38 15.97 -12.89
CA VAL A 79 32.11 15.60 -14.12
C VAL A 79 31.58 14.32 -14.75
N GLN A 80 31.06 13.40 -13.94
CA GLN A 80 30.39 12.18 -14.46
C GLN A 80 29.06 12.48 -15.15
N GLU A 81 28.31 13.46 -14.70
CA GLU A 81 27.08 13.91 -15.36
C GLU A 81 27.36 14.39 -16.80
N GLN A 82 28.54 14.97 -17.00
CA GLN A 82 29.02 15.39 -18.33
C GLN A 82 29.68 14.26 -19.14
N GLY A 83 29.77 13.04 -18.60
CA GLY A 83 30.42 11.89 -19.24
C GLY A 83 31.95 11.98 -19.29
N ARG A 84 32.59 12.82 -18.45
CA ARG A 84 34.04 13.03 -18.40
C ARG A 84 34.74 12.01 -17.51
N TRP A 85 34.79 10.77 -17.95
CA TRP A 85 35.25 9.61 -17.14
C TRP A 85 36.70 9.69 -16.71
N THR A 86 37.60 10.17 -17.55
CA THR A 86 39.02 10.31 -17.21
C THR A 86 39.23 11.32 -16.09
N ASP A 87 38.49 12.42 -16.10
CA ASP A 87 38.56 13.40 -15.04
C ASP A 87 37.98 12.85 -13.73
N ALA A 88 36.86 12.15 -13.84
CA ALA A 88 36.26 11.46 -12.68
C ALA A 88 37.24 10.45 -12.07
N ASP A 89 37.90 9.61 -12.89
CA ASP A 89 38.86 8.61 -12.40
C ASP A 89 40.07 9.25 -11.69
N ARG A 90 40.52 10.40 -12.19
CA ARG A 90 41.57 11.18 -11.52
C ARG A 90 41.13 11.72 -10.15
N LEU A 91 39.88 12.18 -10.03
CA LEU A 91 39.33 12.65 -8.74
C LEU A 91 39.10 11.47 -7.80
N ILE A 92 38.52 10.35 -8.28
CA ILE A 92 38.32 9.13 -7.51
C ILE A 92 39.62 8.62 -6.90
N SER A 93 40.74 8.68 -7.62
CA SER A 93 42.04 8.23 -7.10
C SER A 93 42.57 9.07 -5.95
N ARG A 94 41.98 10.22 -5.65
CA ARG A 94 42.36 11.14 -4.55
C ARG A 94 41.46 10.99 -3.33
N LEU A 95 40.38 10.20 -3.40
CA LEU A 95 39.49 9.93 -2.26
C LEU A 95 40.21 9.09 -1.21
N ASN A 96 40.02 9.47 0.06
CA ASN A 96 40.44 8.65 1.19
C ASN A 96 39.31 7.74 1.67
N ASP A 97 38.08 8.14 1.49
CA ASP A 97 36.89 7.42 1.93
C ASP A 97 36.00 7.01 0.75
N ASP A 98 35.65 5.73 0.66
CA ASP A 98 34.92 5.14 -0.43
C ASP A 98 33.40 4.94 -0.15
N VAL A 99 32.88 5.56 0.92
CA VAL A 99 31.49 5.38 1.40
C VAL A 99 30.43 5.60 0.32
N LEU A 100 30.63 6.54 -0.61
CA LEU A 100 29.71 6.82 -1.71
C LEU A 100 30.10 6.17 -3.04
N MET A 101 31.15 5.33 -3.08
CA MET A 101 31.61 4.71 -4.33
C MET A 101 30.53 3.87 -5.04
N GLY A 102 29.63 3.27 -4.28
CA GLY A 102 28.47 2.56 -4.86
C GLY A 102 27.59 3.48 -5.70
N HIS A 103 27.35 4.70 -5.24
CA HIS A 103 26.57 5.74 -5.95
C HIS A 103 27.34 6.29 -7.16
N VAL A 104 28.62 6.58 -7.00
CA VAL A 104 29.51 7.05 -8.08
C VAL A 104 29.52 6.06 -9.26
N ILE A 105 29.76 4.78 -8.98
CA ILE A 105 29.79 3.75 -10.02
C ILE A 105 28.40 3.55 -10.63
N ALA A 106 27.32 3.63 -9.83
CA ALA A 106 25.95 3.53 -10.33
C ALA A 106 25.60 4.67 -11.31
N GLN A 107 26.00 5.91 -11.02
CA GLN A 107 25.80 7.04 -11.92
C GLN A 107 26.48 6.78 -13.28
N ARG A 108 27.72 6.31 -13.29
CA ARG A 108 28.45 5.93 -14.51
C ARG A 108 27.73 4.85 -15.30
N TYR A 109 27.33 3.76 -14.64
CA TYR A 109 26.71 2.61 -15.30
C TYR A 109 25.30 2.89 -15.83
N LEU A 110 24.62 3.84 -15.24
CA LEU A 110 23.27 4.27 -15.64
C LEU A 110 23.26 5.51 -16.53
N HIS A 111 24.44 6.05 -16.88
CA HIS A 111 24.53 7.21 -17.76
C HIS A 111 23.83 6.94 -19.10
N PRO A 112 22.95 7.85 -19.59
CA PRO A 112 22.08 7.55 -20.72
C PRO A 112 22.81 7.31 -22.04
N THR A 113 23.92 8.00 -22.29
CA THR A 113 24.59 8.01 -23.62
C THR A 113 26.09 7.78 -23.56
N ALA A 114 26.81 8.35 -22.58
CA ALA A 114 28.26 8.39 -22.57
C ALA A 114 28.95 7.15 -22.01
N TYR A 115 28.19 6.20 -21.44
CA TYR A 115 28.76 4.95 -20.91
C TYR A 115 27.88 3.74 -21.25
N ARG A 116 28.54 2.70 -21.76
CA ARG A 116 27.86 1.40 -22.00
C ARG A 116 28.45 0.33 -21.10
N SER A 117 27.86 0.17 -19.91
CA SER A 117 28.30 -0.82 -18.93
C SER A 117 28.23 -2.25 -19.49
N ARG A 118 29.22 -3.09 -19.15
CA ARG A 118 29.27 -4.52 -19.50
C ARG A 118 28.55 -5.33 -18.44
N TYR A 119 28.09 -6.54 -18.81
CA TYR A 119 27.43 -7.44 -17.87
C TYR A 119 28.26 -7.72 -16.61
N LYS A 120 29.57 -7.96 -16.77
CA LYS A 120 30.47 -8.22 -15.65
C LYS A 120 30.50 -7.06 -14.64
N GLU A 121 30.58 -5.83 -15.11
CA GLU A 121 30.59 -4.64 -14.28
C GLU A 121 29.29 -4.50 -13.46
N LEU A 122 28.14 -4.70 -14.10
CA LEU A 122 26.83 -4.67 -13.44
C LEU A 122 26.70 -5.79 -12.39
N LYS A 123 27.18 -6.99 -12.71
CA LYS A 123 27.17 -8.15 -11.81
C LYS A 123 28.04 -7.91 -10.59
N ASP A 124 29.28 -7.40 -10.80
CA ASP A 124 30.23 -7.12 -9.72
C ASP A 124 29.72 -5.98 -8.81
N TRP A 125 29.09 -4.97 -9.39
CA TRP A 125 28.43 -3.90 -8.64
C TRP A 125 27.28 -4.45 -7.78
N LEU A 126 26.41 -5.29 -8.34
CA LEU A 126 25.30 -5.89 -7.60
C LEU A 126 25.79 -6.84 -6.48
N ALA A 127 26.96 -7.43 -6.63
CA ALA A 127 27.53 -8.27 -5.57
C ALA A 127 27.83 -7.46 -4.30
N LYS A 128 28.27 -6.18 -4.45
CA LYS A 128 28.69 -5.28 -3.35
C LYS A 128 27.56 -4.37 -2.87
N TYR A 129 26.75 -3.84 -3.78
CA TYR A 129 25.84 -2.71 -3.57
C TYR A 129 24.37 -3.04 -3.87
N ALA A 130 23.97 -4.30 -3.68
CA ALA A 130 22.60 -4.74 -3.95
C ALA A 130 21.54 -4.06 -3.05
N ASP A 131 21.97 -3.43 -1.99
CA ASP A 131 21.14 -2.68 -1.01
C ASP A 131 20.90 -1.22 -1.40
N LEU A 132 21.62 -0.69 -2.39
CA LEU A 132 21.46 0.70 -2.81
C LEU A 132 20.17 0.94 -3.63
N PRO A 133 19.62 2.16 -3.59
CA PRO A 133 18.39 2.52 -4.34
C PRO A 133 18.47 2.27 -5.84
N GLN A 134 19.67 2.30 -6.42
CA GLN A 134 19.91 2.06 -7.85
C GLN A 134 19.88 0.57 -8.22
N ALA A 135 19.97 -0.34 -7.25
CA ALA A 135 20.11 -1.77 -7.50
C ALA A 135 18.98 -2.39 -8.36
N PRO A 136 17.70 -2.06 -8.19
CA PRO A 136 16.64 -2.57 -9.08
C PRO A 136 16.85 -2.18 -10.55
N ARG A 137 17.31 -0.95 -10.80
CA ARG A 137 17.54 -0.44 -12.16
C ARG A 137 18.76 -1.12 -12.79
N ILE A 138 19.86 -1.24 -12.03
CA ILE A 138 21.08 -1.95 -12.47
C ILE A 138 20.81 -3.43 -12.68
N TYR A 139 20.01 -4.07 -11.82
CA TYR A 139 19.62 -5.48 -11.98
C TYR A 139 18.83 -5.71 -13.27
N LYS A 140 17.85 -4.86 -13.57
CA LYS A 140 17.09 -4.92 -14.82
C LYS A 140 18.01 -4.78 -16.04
N LEU A 141 18.96 -3.84 -15.99
CA LEU A 141 19.96 -3.64 -17.05
C LEU A 141 20.90 -4.85 -17.18
N ALA A 142 21.35 -5.42 -16.05
CA ALA A 142 22.16 -6.62 -16.02
C ALA A 142 21.45 -7.81 -16.67
N LEU A 143 20.17 -8.01 -16.40
CA LEU A 143 19.39 -9.08 -17.03
C LEU A 143 19.30 -8.93 -18.54
N THR A 144 19.16 -7.69 -19.05
CA THR A 144 19.13 -7.41 -20.48
C THR A 144 20.46 -7.75 -21.17
N ARG A 145 21.59 -7.60 -20.45
CA ARG A 145 22.96 -7.78 -20.99
C ARG A 145 23.57 -9.13 -20.62
N ARG A 146 22.87 -9.97 -19.90
CA ARG A 146 23.38 -11.23 -19.32
C ARG A 146 23.78 -12.27 -20.38
N GLY A 147 23.03 -12.38 -21.48
CA GLY A 147 23.18 -13.49 -22.41
C GLY A 147 22.98 -14.84 -21.71
N SER A 148 23.94 -15.76 -21.85
CA SER A 148 23.95 -17.07 -21.20
C SER A 148 24.67 -17.10 -19.84
N ALA A 149 25.20 -15.98 -19.35
CA ALA A 149 25.93 -15.92 -18.09
C ALA A 149 25.05 -16.20 -16.86
N THR A 150 25.67 -16.51 -15.71
CA THR A 150 24.98 -16.76 -14.42
C THR A 150 24.22 -15.54 -13.96
N TYR A 151 23.11 -15.72 -13.22
CA TYR A 151 22.32 -14.59 -12.72
C TYR A 151 23.11 -13.71 -11.73
N PRO A 152 22.91 -12.39 -11.75
CA PRO A 152 23.49 -11.49 -10.77
C PRO A 152 22.76 -11.60 -9.43
N LYS A 153 23.36 -11.09 -8.35
CA LYS A 153 22.71 -10.97 -7.04
C LYS A 153 21.46 -10.09 -7.19
N LYS A 154 20.36 -10.57 -6.62
CA LYS A 154 19.11 -9.77 -6.62
C LYS A 154 19.26 -8.55 -5.71
N PRO A 155 18.58 -7.45 -6.05
CA PRO A 155 18.47 -6.33 -5.14
C PRO A 155 17.94 -6.78 -3.77
N VAL A 156 18.51 -6.24 -2.72
CA VAL A 156 18.02 -6.43 -1.36
C VAL A 156 16.87 -5.44 -1.19
N GLY A 157 15.66 -5.95 -0.99
CA GLY A 157 14.52 -5.14 -0.60
C GLY A 157 14.73 -4.68 0.85
N GLY A 158 14.87 -3.43 1.07
CA GLY A 158 15.10 -2.84 2.39
C GLY A 158 14.30 -1.58 2.61
N TYR A 159 13.31 -1.36 1.76
CA TYR A 159 12.45 -0.20 1.95
C TYR A 159 11.50 -0.46 3.10
N VAL A 160 11.45 0.47 4.02
CA VAL A 160 10.29 0.68 4.87
C VAL A 160 9.12 1.04 3.95
N SER A 161 8.59 0.05 3.23
CA SER A 161 7.36 0.24 2.50
C SER A 161 6.27 0.34 3.54
N GLY A 162 5.69 1.52 3.69
CA GLY A 162 4.67 1.80 4.67
C GLY A 162 5.24 2.21 6.03
N ALA A 163 6.05 3.27 6.06
CA ALA A 163 6.38 3.94 7.32
C ALA A 163 5.11 4.16 8.13
N GLY A 164 5.04 3.56 9.31
CA GLY A 164 3.89 3.65 10.20
C GLY A 164 2.94 2.45 10.19
N TYR A 165 3.21 1.39 9.45
CA TYR A 165 2.50 0.12 9.62
C TYR A 165 3.32 -0.81 10.52
N ASP A 166 2.71 -1.29 11.58
CA ASP A 166 3.23 -2.42 12.33
C ASP A 166 3.07 -3.67 11.46
N TYR A 167 4.13 -4.02 10.73
CA TYR A 167 4.16 -5.20 9.87
C TYR A 167 4.13 -6.51 10.66
N GLU A 168 4.39 -6.47 11.96
CA GLU A 168 4.47 -7.65 12.80
C GLU A 168 3.13 -8.40 12.91
N ASP A 169 2.02 -7.72 12.66
CA ASP A 169 0.67 -8.26 12.79
C ASP A 169 0.08 -8.86 11.51
N ILE A 170 0.74 -8.70 10.37
CA ILE A 170 0.23 -9.27 9.12
C ILE A 170 0.82 -10.66 8.94
N ARG A 171 0.03 -11.69 9.22
CA ARG A 171 0.31 -13.07 8.83
C ARG A 171 -0.49 -13.39 7.57
N PRO A 172 -0.05 -12.96 6.37
CA PRO A 172 -0.80 -13.23 5.16
C PRO A 172 -0.91 -14.73 4.97
N TYR A 173 -2.13 -15.22 4.77
CA TYR A 173 -2.32 -16.60 4.40
C TYR A 173 -1.89 -16.85 2.97
N TYR A 174 -0.80 -17.60 2.81
CA TYR A 174 -0.32 -18.02 1.50
C TYR A 174 -0.98 -19.36 1.13
N HIS A 175 -2.02 -19.29 0.32
CA HIS A 175 -2.70 -20.48 -0.16
C HIS A 175 -1.83 -21.27 -1.13
N LYS A 176 -1.58 -22.53 -0.80
CA LYS A 176 -1.01 -23.51 -1.72
C LYS A 176 -2.14 -24.37 -2.27
N SER A 177 -2.35 -24.33 -3.58
CA SER A 177 -3.42 -25.12 -4.20
C SER A 177 -3.33 -26.59 -3.84
N THR A 178 -4.46 -27.17 -3.48
CA THR A 178 -4.58 -28.61 -3.17
C THR A 178 -4.60 -29.46 -4.42
N LYS A 179 -4.67 -28.87 -5.62
CA LYS A 179 -4.69 -29.56 -6.90
C LYS A 179 -3.29 -29.67 -7.53
N SER A 180 -2.92 -30.89 -7.91
CA SER A 180 -1.76 -31.11 -8.75
C SER A 180 -2.07 -30.75 -10.20
N LEU A 181 -1.59 -29.56 -10.63
CA LEU A 181 -1.83 -29.07 -11.98
C LEU A 181 -0.53 -29.07 -12.79
N SER A 182 -0.62 -29.50 -14.05
CA SER A 182 0.45 -29.33 -15.04
C SER A 182 0.72 -27.85 -15.32
N SER A 183 1.86 -27.53 -15.93
CA SER A 183 2.19 -26.14 -16.30
C SER A 183 1.13 -25.50 -17.21
N LYS A 184 0.62 -26.25 -18.19
CA LYS A 184 -0.46 -25.82 -19.09
C LYS A 184 -1.75 -25.53 -18.32
N GLN A 185 -2.13 -26.39 -17.35
CA GLN A 185 -3.31 -26.19 -16.51
C GLN A 185 -3.16 -25.00 -15.58
N ARG A 186 -1.99 -24.76 -14.98
CA ARG A 186 -1.70 -23.55 -14.17
C ARG A 186 -1.84 -22.26 -15.00
N SER A 187 -1.32 -22.27 -16.21
CA SER A 187 -1.49 -21.14 -17.14
C SER A 187 -2.96 -20.88 -17.46
N ARG A 188 -3.74 -21.94 -17.66
CA ARG A 188 -5.18 -21.85 -17.93
C ARG A 188 -5.96 -21.33 -16.72
N LEU A 189 -5.64 -21.82 -15.51
CA LEU A 189 -6.21 -21.32 -14.25
C LEU A 189 -5.97 -19.82 -14.09
N SER A 190 -4.75 -19.37 -14.35
CA SER A 190 -4.40 -17.93 -14.30
C SER A 190 -5.23 -17.12 -15.30
N THR A 191 -5.46 -17.65 -16.51
CA THR A 191 -6.29 -17.01 -17.53
C THR A 191 -7.75 -16.90 -17.06
N LEU A 192 -8.32 -17.94 -16.44
CA LEU A 192 -9.67 -17.91 -15.90
C LEU A 192 -9.80 -16.89 -14.76
N LYS A 193 -8.84 -16.85 -13.81
CA LYS A 193 -8.79 -15.84 -12.74
C LYS A 193 -8.74 -14.42 -13.30
N ARG A 194 -7.94 -14.18 -14.33
CA ARG A 194 -7.87 -12.88 -15.01
C ARG A 194 -9.18 -12.52 -15.69
N ARG A 195 -9.83 -13.47 -16.36
CA ARG A 195 -11.14 -13.26 -17.01
C ARG A 195 -12.23 -12.91 -16.01
N ILE A 196 -12.26 -13.58 -14.86
CA ILE A 196 -13.19 -13.27 -13.76
C ILE A 196 -12.98 -11.83 -13.29
N ARG A 197 -11.75 -11.45 -12.96
CA ARG A 197 -11.42 -10.08 -12.53
C ARG A 197 -11.80 -9.02 -13.56
N HIS A 198 -11.49 -9.27 -14.83
CA HIS A 198 -11.84 -8.37 -15.93
C HIS A 198 -13.35 -8.16 -16.04
N ARG A 199 -14.15 -9.24 -16.00
CA ARG A 199 -15.61 -9.13 -16.07
C ARG A 199 -16.20 -8.39 -14.88
N ILE A 200 -15.67 -8.60 -13.68
CA ILE A 200 -16.08 -7.83 -12.50
C ILE A 200 -15.77 -6.34 -12.71
N GLY A 201 -14.53 -6.01 -13.10
CA GLY A 201 -14.12 -4.63 -13.36
C GLY A 201 -14.91 -3.94 -14.48
N SER A 202 -15.41 -4.71 -15.45
CA SER A 202 -16.28 -4.20 -16.52
C SER A 202 -17.77 -4.13 -16.13
N GLY A 203 -18.11 -4.27 -14.84
CA GLY A 203 -19.51 -4.18 -14.38
C GLY A 203 -20.35 -5.43 -14.65
N TRP A 204 -19.75 -6.55 -14.99
CA TRP A 204 -20.45 -7.79 -15.32
C TRP A 204 -20.14 -8.97 -14.39
N PRO A 205 -20.50 -8.88 -13.08
CA PRO A 205 -20.25 -9.94 -12.11
C PRO A 205 -21.00 -11.24 -12.44
N THR A 206 -22.18 -11.18 -13.06
CA THR A 206 -22.91 -12.38 -13.52
C THR A 206 -22.13 -13.14 -14.59
N GLY A 207 -21.48 -12.42 -15.51
CA GLY A 207 -20.61 -13.06 -16.49
C GLY A 207 -19.33 -13.63 -15.85
N ALA A 208 -18.84 -13.03 -14.78
CA ALA A 208 -17.74 -13.59 -14.01
C ALA A 208 -18.14 -14.90 -13.31
N LEU A 209 -19.37 -14.97 -12.76
CA LEU A 209 -19.94 -16.17 -12.18
C LEU A 209 -20.04 -17.31 -13.21
N GLN A 210 -20.51 -17.03 -14.40
CA GLN A 210 -20.57 -18.02 -15.50
C GLN A 210 -19.19 -18.64 -15.82
N VAL A 211 -18.13 -17.83 -15.75
CA VAL A 211 -16.75 -18.35 -15.92
C VAL A 211 -16.39 -19.29 -14.78
N LEU A 212 -16.68 -18.91 -13.52
CA LEU A 212 -16.37 -19.73 -12.35
C LEU A 212 -17.16 -21.05 -12.34
N GLU A 213 -18.39 -21.04 -12.81
CA GLU A 213 -19.28 -22.22 -12.87
C GLU A 213 -19.01 -23.13 -14.06
N SER A 214 -18.15 -22.74 -14.99
CA SER A 214 -17.77 -23.59 -16.11
C SER A 214 -17.12 -24.89 -15.66
N GLN A 215 -17.31 -25.96 -16.45
CA GLN A 215 -16.70 -27.28 -16.17
C GLN A 215 -15.18 -27.20 -16.06
N GLU A 216 -14.56 -26.32 -16.86
CA GLU A 216 -13.12 -26.09 -16.81
C GLU A 216 -12.69 -25.47 -15.47
N ALA A 217 -13.38 -24.43 -15.01
CA ALA A 217 -13.09 -23.79 -13.73
C ALA A 217 -13.30 -24.79 -12.56
N LYS A 218 -14.38 -25.54 -12.53
CA LYS A 218 -14.64 -26.56 -11.51
C LYS A 218 -13.53 -27.62 -11.41
N ARG A 219 -12.89 -27.96 -12.53
CA ARG A 219 -11.74 -28.89 -12.54
C ARG A 219 -10.45 -28.26 -12.05
N LEU A 220 -10.20 -26.99 -12.37
CA LEU A 220 -8.92 -26.34 -12.15
C LEU A 220 -8.82 -25.62 -10.79
N PHE A 221 -9.89 -25.00 -10.34
CA PHE A 221 -9.91 -24.31 -9.04
C PHE A 221 -10.05 -25.33 -7.91
N ASP A 222 -9.32 -25.16 -6.83
CA ASP A 222 -9.65 -25.83 -5.57
C ASP A 222 -10.74 -25.09 -4.78
N ALA A 223 -11.12 -25.63 -3.61
CA ALA A 223 -12.22 -25.08 -2.82
C ALA A 223 -11.93 -23.64 -2.35
N TYR A 224 -10.71 -23.36 -1.87
CA TYR A 224 -10.32 -22.02 -1.43
C TYR A 224 -10.29 -21.02 -2.59
N GLU A 225 -9.71 -21.41 -3.72
CA GLU A 225 -9.65 -20.58 -4.93
C GLU A 225 -11.04 -20.25 -5.48
N GLN A 226 -11.98 -21.22 -5.39
CA GLN A 226 -13.39 -20.98 -5.74
C GLN A 226 -14.04 -19.97 -4.81
N ASP A 227 -13.81 -20.07 -3.48
CA ASP A 227 -14.37 -19.14 -2.51
C ASP A 227 -13.74 -17.74 -2.63
N GLN A 228 -12.46 -17.66 -2.94
CA GLN A 228 -11.79 -16.39 -3.26
C GLN A 228 -12.42 -15.72 -4.49
N ALA A 229 -12.67 -16.49 -5.55
CA ALA A 229 -13.35 -15.98 -6.74
C ALA A 229 -14.81 -15.58 -6.46
N ARG A 230 -15.55 -16.37 -5.67
CA ARG A 230 -16.91 -16.03 -5.23
C ARG A 230 -16.96 -14.76 -4.41
N THR A 231 -16.01 -14.57 -3.49
CA THR A 231 -15.90 -13.34 -2.70
C THR A 231 -15.69 -12.12 -3.60
N SER A 232 -14.81 -12.23 -4.60
CA SER A 232 -14.59 -11.14 -5.56
C SER A 232 -15.84 -10.84 -6.39
N ILE A 233 -16.57 -11.88 -6.81
CA ILE A 233 -17.84 -11.75 -7.55
C ILE A 233 -18.93 -11.13 -6.66
N ALA A 234 -18.98 -11.53 -5.38
CA ALA A 234 -19.90 -10.96 -4.39
C ALA A 234 -19.63 -9.46 -4.18
N SER A 235 -18.37 -9.07 -4.08
CA SER A 235 -17.97 -7.66 -4.05
C SER A 235 -18.48 -6.90 -5.29
N GLY A 236 -18.35 -7.52 -6.49
CA GLY A 236 -18.92 -6.96 -7.71
C GLY A 236 -20.45 -6.79 -7.64
N TYR A 237 -21.16 -7.79 -7.15
CA TYR A 237 -22.62 -7.67 -6.97
C TYR A 237 -23.01 -6.57 -5.97
N TYR A 238 -22.24 -6.41 -4.90
CA TYR A 238 -22.43 -5.33 -3.93
C TYR A 238 -22.36 -3.95 -4.59
N TYR A 239 -21.30 -3.69 -5.38
CA TYR A 239 -21.11 -2.40 -6.06
C TYR A 239 -22.11 -2.16 -7.18
N PHE A 240 -22.53 -3.20 -7.88
CA PHE A 240 -23.49 -3.08 -9.00
C PHE A 240 -24.95 -3.30 -8.59
N GLY A 241 -25.29 -3.11 -7.31
CA GLY A 241 -26.68 -2.99 -6.85
C GLY A 241 -27.44 -4.30 -6.77
N LYS A 242 -26.77 -5.45 -6.59
CA LYS A 242 -27.40 -6.77 -6.38
C LYS A 242 -27.01 -7.35 -5.01
N PRO A 243 -27.42 -6.70 -3.90
CA PRO A 243 -26.94 -7.06 -2.57
C PRO A 243 -27.39 -8.45 -2.11
N ASP A 244 -28.54 -8.96 -2.52
CA ASP A 244 -28.96 -10.33 -2.14
C ASP A 244 -28.00 -11.39 -2.70
N LEU A 245 -27.58 -11.26 -3.96
CA LEU A 245 -26.57 -12.16 -4.55
C LEU A 245 -25.21 -11.96 -3.88
N ALA A 246 -24.85 -10.72 -3.55
CA ALA A 246 -23.60 -10.43 -2.85
C ALA A 246 -23.57 -11.12 -1.49
N LEU A 247 -24.63 -11.00 -0.68
CA LEU A 247 -24.71 -11.66 0.62
C LEU A 247 -24.68 -13.18 0.51
N LYS A 248 -25.42 -13.74 -0.45
CA LYS A 248 -25.40 -15.19 -0.69
C LYS A 248 -23.97 -15.70 -0.94
N PHE A 249 -23.29 -15.17 -1.92
CA PHE A 249 -21.97 -15.68 -2.31
C PHE A 249 -20.87 -15.36 -1.29
N ALA A 250 -20.89 -14.16 -0.69
CA ALA A 250 -19.92 -13.80 0.36
C ALA A 250 -20.15 -14.59 1.66
N GLY A 251 -21.41 -14.77 2.07
CA GLY A 251 -21.76 -15.55 3.26
C GLY A 251 -21.39 -17.04 3.12
N GLU A 252 -21.65 -17.64 1.96
CA GLU A 252 -21.22 -19.01 1.68
C GLU A 252 -19.69 -19.15 1.70
N ALA A 253 -18.96 -18.21 1.11
CA ALA A 253 -17.50 -18.19 1.13
C ALA A 253 -16.95 -17.98 2.54
N ALA A 254 -17.56 -17.08 3.32
CA ALA A 254 -17.18 -16.83 4.71
C ALA A 254 -17.37 -18.07 5.59
N LYS A 255 -18.48 -18.80 5.40
CA LYS A 255 -18.75 -20.04 6.14
C LYS A 255 -17.72 -21.14 5.87
N ARG A 256 -17.25 -21.29 4.62
CA ARG A 256 -16.29 -22.35 4.25
C ARG A 256 -14.85 -21.96 4.46
N SER A 257 -14.49 -20.75 4.05
CA SER A 257 -13.09 -20.31 3.96
C SER A 257 -12.78 -19.05 4.77
N GLY A 258 -13.74 -18.52 5.53
CA GLY A 258 -13.63 -17.21 6.20
C GLY A 258 -12.45 -17.08 7.15
N LYS A 259 -12.02 -18.17 7.80
CA LYS A 259 -10.81 -18.18 8.61
C LYS A 259 -9.60 -17.67 7.81
N TYR A 260 -9.39 -18.14 6.60
CA TYR A 260 -8.26 -17.81 5.74
C TYR A 260 -8.58 -16.73 4.68
N LEU A 261 -9.86 -16.34 4.59
CA LEU A 261 -10.37 -15.39 3.59
C LEU A 261 -11.19 -14.28 4.28
N PRO A 262 -10.54 -13.40 5.07
CA PRO A 262 -11.24 -12.36 5.84
C PRO A 262 -12.08 -11.42 4.96
N GLN A 263 -11.72 -11.24 3.69
CA GLN A 263 -12.49 -10.43 2.73
C GLN A 263 -13.92 -10.95 2.50
N ALA A 264 -14.16 -12.26 2.74
CA ALA A 264 -15.51 -12.82 2.66
C ALA A 264 -16.40 -12.29 3.79
N HIS A 265 -15.87 -12.22 5.02
CA HIS A 265 -16.56 -11.61 6.15
C HIS A 265 -16.81 -10.11 5.95
N TRP A 266 -15.82 -9.39 5.43
CA TRP A 266 -15.97 -7.96 5.12
C TRP A 266 -17.11 -7.72 4.13
N THR A 267 -17.10 -8.43 3.00
CA THR A 267 -18.13 -8.29 1.96
C THR A 267 -19.50 -8.69 2.46
N ALA A 268 -19.60 -9.79 3.21
CA ALA A 268 -20.86 -10.26 3.77
C ALA A 268 -21.40 -9.28 4.83
N GLY A 269 -20.54 -8.78 5.72
CA GLY A 269 -20.91 -7.81 6.75
C GLY A 269 -21.46 -6.51 6.17
N LEU A 270 -20.75 -5.89 5.23
CA LEU A 270 -21.23 -4.67 4.54
C LEU A 270 -22.53 -4.91 3.78
N THR A 271 -22.66 -6.07 3.15
CA THR A 271 -23.85 -6.37 2.37
C THR A 271 -25.05 -6.61 3.28
N ALA A 272 -24.88 -7.34 4.36
CA ALA A 272 -25.92 -7.55 5.36
C ALA A 272 -26.39 -6.23 6.00
N TRP A 273 -25.43 -5.34 6.31
CA TRP A 273 -25.74 -3.97 6.77
C TRP A 273 -26.63 -3.22 5.77
N ARG A 274 -26.25 -3.23 4.49
CA ARG A 274 -27.01 -2.55 3.43
C ARG A 274 -28.43 -3.12 3.28
N LEU A 275 -28.63 -4.41 3.57
CA LEU A 275 -29.93 -5.10 3.53
C LEU A 275 -30.72 -4.96 4.83
N GLY A 276 -30.23 -4.25 5.84
CA GLY A 276 -30.88 -4.15 7.14
C GLY A 276 -30.80 -5.41 8.01
N LYS A 277 -29.99 -6.42 7.62
CA LYS A 277 -29.82 -7.69 8.34
C LYS A 277 -28.73 -7.51 9.42
N MET A 278 -29.07 -6.76 10.47
CA MET A 278 -28.09 -6.29 11.45
C MET A 278 -27.40 -7.41 12.23
N ASP A 279 -28.11 -8.46 12.65
CA ASP A 279 -27.50 -9.59 13.36
C ASP A 279 -26.50 -10.35 12.48
N THR A 280 -26.86 -10.59 11.22
CA THR A 280 -25.94 -11.22 10.25
C THR A 280 -24.72 -10.35 10.00
N SER A 281 -24.91 -9.03 9.86
CA SER A 281 -23.82 -8.07 9.70
C SER A 281 -22.88 -8.07 10.90
N HIS A 282 -23.42 -8.01 12.11
CA HIS A 282 -22.69 -8.05 13.37
C HIS A 282 -21.82 -9.32 13.47
N GLN A 283 -22.42 -10.50 13.26
CA GLN A 283 -21.69 -11.78 13.27
C GLN A 283 -20.47 -11.77 12.33
N HIS A 284 -20.62 -11.25 11.13
CA HIS A 284 -19.50 -11.16 10.18
C HIS A 284 -18.43 -10.16 10.61
N PHE A 285 -18.81 -9.03 11.16
CA PHE A 285 -17.85 -8.02 11.62
C PHE A 285 -17.12 -8.45 12.90
N VAL A 286 -17.79 -9.13 13.84
CA VAL A 286 -17.13 -9.73 15.00
C VAL A 286 -16.14 -10.80 14.56
N ALA A 287 -16.52 -11.70 13.65
CA ALA A 287 -15.62 -12.71 13.12
C ALA A 287 -14.40 -12.09 12.40
N LEU A 288 -14.59 -10.94 11.75
CA LEU A 288 -13.52 -10.19 11.09
C LEU A 288 -12.57 -9.55 12.10
N SER A 289 -13.10 -8.97 13.19
CA SER A 289 -12.32 -8.26 14.21
C SER A 289 -11.31 -9.15 14.94
N THR A 290 -11.55 -10.46 14.98
CA THR A 290 -10.69 -11.45 15.64
C THR A 290 -9.91 -12.32 14.68
N ASN A 291 -10.02 -12.08 13.37
CA ASN A 291 -9.40 -12.94 12.37
C ASN A 291 -7.87 -12.75 12.32
N GLU A 292 -7.12 -13.81 12.61
CA GLU A 292 -5.66 -13.80 12.67
C GLU A 292 -4.95 -13.58 11.32
N TYR A 293 -5.67 -13.83 10.20
CA TYR A 293 -5.16 -13.63 8.83
C TYR A 293 -5.62 -12.31 8.21
N ALA A 294 -6.41 -11.53 8.94
CA ALA A 294 -6.78 -10.19 8.54
C ALA A 294 -5.71 -9.19 8.98
N SER A 295 -5.44 -8.18 8.13
CA SER A 295 -4.58 -7.06 8.53
C SER A 295 -5.19 -6.31 9.72
N SER A 296 -4.35 -5.63 10.51
CA SER A 296 -4.80 -4.74 11.59
C SER A 296 -5.87 -3.76 11.11
N TRP A 297 -5.71 -3.18 9.91
CA TRP A 297 -6.71 -2.31 9.27
C TRP A 297 -8.07 -3.00 9.08
N THR A 298 -8.05 -4.24 8.65
CA THR A 298 -9.27 -5.00 8.37
C THR A 298 -9.94 -5.46 9.67
N ARG A 299 -9.15 -5.87 10.67
CA ARG A 299 -9.64 -6.21 12.02
C ARG A 299 -10.28 -5.01 12.69
N THR A 300 -9.61 -3.88 12.64
CA THR A 300 -10.11 -2.61 13.19
C THR A 300 -11.42 -2.18 12.53
N ALA A 301 -11.50 -2.30 11.19
CA ALA A 301 -12.74 -2.05 10.47
C ALA A 301 -13.87 -2.97 10.96
N GLY A 302 -13.60 -4.27 11.14
CA GLY A 302 -14.57 -5.22 11.68
C GLY A 302 -15.05 -4.82 13.07
N ALA A 303 -14.13 -4.51 13.98
CA ALA A 303 -14.45 -4.09 15.33
C ALA A 303 -15.30 -2.80 15.36
N PHE A 304 -14.91 -1.78 14.62
CA PHE A 304 -15.63 -0.50 14.55
C PHE A 304 -17.06 -0.67 13.98
N TRP A 305 -17.22 -1.48 12.92
CA TRP A 305 -18.55 -1.74 12.36
C TRP A 305 -19.43 -2.58 13.28
N ALA A 306 -18.87 -3.54 14.03
CA ALA A 306 -19.60 -4.27 15.06
C ALA A 306 -20.09 -3.32 16.16
N ALA A 307 -19.20 -2.45 16.69
CA ALA A 307 -19.55 -1.44 17.67
C ALA A 307 -20.69 -0.51 17.21
N ARG A 308 -20.68 -0.09 15.93
CA ARG A 308 -21.77 0.74 15.37
C ARG A 308 -23.12 0.03 15.42
N ILE A 309 -23.14 -1.28 15.20
CA ILE A 309 -24.36 -2.09 15.27
C ILE A 309 -24.81 -2.21 16.73
N ASP A 310 -23.88 -2.43 17.64
CA ASP A 310 -24.15 -2.54 19.07
C ASP A 310 -24.71 -1.23 19.63
N LEU A 311 -24.12 -0.09 19.28
CA LEU A 311 -24.64 1.25 19.65
C LEU A 311 -26.07 1.48 19.13
N ALA A 312 -26.33 1.11 17.88
CA ALA A 312 -27.65 1.26 17.28
C ALA A 312 -28.70 0.35 17.93
N ALA A 313 -28.27 -0.77 18.52
CA ALA A 313 -29.11 -1.72 19.24
C ALA A 313 -29.20 -1.46 20.75
N GLY A 314 -28.52 -0.42 21.27
CA GLY A 314 -28.48 -0.10 22.70
C GLY A 314 -27.59 -1.05 23.53
N ARG A 315 -26.72 -1.83 22.89
CA ARG A 315 -25.77 -2.74 23.57
C ARG A 315 -24.46 -1.98 23.84
N PHE A 316 -24.48 -1.17 24.88
CA PHE A 316 -23.39 -0.21 25.13
C PHE A 316 -22.10 -0.89 25.64
N GLU A 317 -22.19 -1.95 26.42
CA GLU A 317 -21.03 -2.68 26.92
C GLU A 317 -20.30 -3.44 25.81
N GLU A 318 -21.05 -4.06 24.91
CA GLU A 318 -20.50 -4.72 23.72
C GLU A 318 -19.88 -3.69 22.76
N ALA A 319 -20.53 -2.56 22.61
CA ALA A 319 -20.03 -1.46 21.79
C ALA A 319 -18.70 -0.91 22.32
N ASP A 320 -18.60 -0.70 23.65
CA ASP A 320 -17.36 -0.26 24.29
C ASP A 320 -16.24 -1.29 24.06
N THR A 321 -16.53 -2.57 24.26
CA THR A 321 -15.58 -3.66 23.99
C THR A 321 -15.06 -3.63 22.55
N MET A 322 -15.94 -3.44 21.57
CA MET A 322 -15.55 -3.41 20.16
C MET A 322 -14.81 -2.11 19.80
N LEU A 323 -15.18 -0.96 20.38
CA LEU A 323 -14.45 0.29 20.19
C LEU A 323 -13.03 0.21 20.77
N ASN A 324 -12.88 -0.35 21.98
CA ASN A 324 -11.56 -0.55 22.57
C ASN A 324 -10.68 -1.46 21.69
N ARG A 325 -11.23 -2.54 21.16
CA ARG A 325 -10.52 -3.41 20.21
C ARG A 325 -10.12 -2.67 18.92
N ALA A 326 -10.96 -1.80 18.40
CA ALA A 326 -10.60 -0.99 17.24
C ALA A 326 -9.50 0.02 17.59
N ALA A 327 -9.52 0.58 18.79
CA ALA A 327 -8.55 1.56 19.28
C ALA A 327 -7.14 0.96 19.55
N GLU A 328 -6.98 -0.37 19.58
CA GLU A 328 -5.66 -1.03 19.66
C GLU A 328 -4.73 -0.63 18.48
N TYR A 329 -5.32 -0.20 17.37
CA TYR A 329 -4.59 0.22 16.17
C TYR A 329 -4.90 1.67 15.80
N PRO A 330 -4.45 2.65 16.60
CA PRO A 330 -4.81 4.05 16.47
C PRO A 330 -4.37 4.69 15.14
N ARG A 331 -3.33 4.14 14.50
CA ARG A 331 -2.85 4.63 13.18
C ARG A 331 -3.67 4.12 11.99
N SER A 332 -4.76 3.42 12.21
CA SER A 332 -5.71 3.03 11.17
C SER A 332 -6.90 3.98 11.14
N PHE A 333 -7.56 4.12 9.99
CA PHE A 333 -8.73 5.01 9.85
C PHE A 333 -9.83 4.69 10.88
N TYR A 334 -10.20 3.42 11.02
CA TYR A 334 -11.22 3.02 11.98
C TYR A 334 -10.74 3.04 13.43
N GLY A 335 -9.44 2.86 13.66
CA GLY A 335 -8.83 3.04 14.97
C GLY A 335 -8.93 4.48 15.46
N LEU A 336 -8.60 5.45 14.59
CA LEU A 336 -8.80 6.87 14.90
C LEU A 336 -10.26 7.21 15.21
N LEU A 337 -11.20 6.69 14.42
CA LEU A 337 -12.62 6.89 14.70
C LEU A 337 -13.05 6.29 16.02
N ALA A 338 -12.52 5.11 16.38
CA ALA A 338 -12.80 4.46 17.66
C ALA A 338 -12.20 5.24 18.83
N MET A 339 -10.96 5.72 18.72
CA MET A 339 -10.33 6.57 19.73
C MET A 339 -11.17 7.82 19.99
N ARG A 340 -11.59 8.49 18.94
CA ARG A 340 -12.44 9.69 19.05
C ARG A 340 -13.81 9.36 19.69
N ALA A 341 -14.41 8.21 19.33
CA ALA A 341 -15.66 7.76 19.94
C ALA A 341 -15.53 7.45 21.43
N LEU A 342 -14.34 7.02 21.87
CA LEU A 342 -14.00 6.77 23.27
C LEU A 342 -13.55 8.04 24.02
N GLY A 343 -13.54 9.22 23.38
CA GLY A 343 -13.06 10.48 23.97
C GLY A 343 -11.55 10.50 24.23
N ARG A 344 -10.78 9.76 23.45
CA ARG A 344 -9.31 9.70 23.53
C ARG A 344 -8.72 10.51 22.36
N ASP A 345 -8.47 11.80 22.59
CA ASP A 345 -8.07 12.72 21.53
C ASP A 345 -6.56 12.74 21.25
N ASP A 346 -5.72 12.51 22.26
CA ASP A 346 -4.25 12.56 22.13
C ASP A 346 -3.63 11.19 21.83
N VAL A 347 -3.77 10.77 20.58
CA VAL A 347 -3.30 9.44 20.16
C VAL A 347 -1.86 9.46 19.64
N PHE A 348 -1.41 10.61 19.19
CA PHE A 348 -0.10 10.74 18.57
C PHE A 348 0.77 11.70 19.39
N ASP A 349 1.89 11.16 19.80
CA ASP A 349 3.01 12.00 20.21
C ASP A 349 3.63 12.59 18.93
N TRP A 350 3.41 13.89 18.75
CA TRP A 350 3.96 14.67 17.65
C TRP A 350 5.30 15.30 17.99
N ASP A 351 5.78 15.09 19.22
CA ASP A 351 7.09 15.55 19.59
C ASP A 351 8.13 14.88 18.70
N SER A 352 8.90 15.70 18.03
CA SER A 352 9.98 15.21 17.18
C SER A 352 10.92 14.35 18.03
N LEU A 353 11.26 13.17 17.53
CA LEU A 353 12.33 12.38 18.13
C LEU A 353 13.58 13.25 18.14
N GLU A 354 13.92 13.81 19.31
CA GLU A 354 15.17 14.54 19.47
C GLU A 354 16.33 13.63 19.09
N LEU A 355 17.09 14.07 18.10
CA LEU A 355 18.31 13.39 17.70
C LEU A 355 19.39 13.77 18.72
N ASP A 356 19.52 12.96 19.79
CA ASP A 356 20.60 13.13 20.74
C ASP A 356 21.95 12.68 20.16
N GLU A 357 23.05 13.10 20.77
CA GLU A 357 24.42 12.74 20.32
C GLU A 357 24.64 11.22 20.24
N ASN A 358 24.01 10.45 21.13
CA ASN A 358 24.16 8.99 21.14
C ASN A 358 23.48 8.35 19.92
N ARG A 359 22.29 8.83 19.55
CA ARG A 359 21.57 8.39 18.34
C ARG A 359 22.29 8.84 17.06
N ALA A 360 22.81 10.06 17.04
CA ALA A 360 23.60 10.59 15.94
C ALA A 360 24.90 9.78 15.74
N ASN A 361 25.59 9.43 16.80
CA ASN A 361 26.78 8.57 16.75
C ASN A 361 26.47 7.15 16.32
N LYS A 362 25.35 6.55 16.76
CA LYS A 362 24.89 5.24 16.27
C LYS A 362 24.61 5.27 14.76
N LEU A 363 24.01 6.35 14.27
CA LEU A 363 23.75 6.54 12.84
C LEU A 363 25.05 6.61 12.04
N LYS A 364 26.08 7.31 12.55
CA LYS A 364 27.41 7.39 11.92
C LYS A 364 28.15 6.04 11.91
N LEU A 365 27.93 5.19 12.89
CA LEU A 365 28.54 3.86 12.98
C LEU A 365 27.85 2.82 12.09
N ASP A 366 26.56 2.99 11.81
CA ASP A 366 25.84 2.11 10.89
C ASP A 366 26.24 2.41 9.43
N PRO A 367 26.63 1.39 8.63
CA PRO A 367 27.05 1.61 7.24
C PRO A 367 25.98 2.28 6.36
N HIS A 368 24.70 2.02 6.59
CA HIS A 368 23.60 2.65 5.84
C HIS A 368 23.37 4.08 6.32
N GLY A 369 23.40 4.30 7.64
CA GLY A 369 23.30 5.60 8.26
C GLY A 369 24.45 6.52 7.82
N ARG A 370 25.69 6.00 7.84
CA ARG A 370 26.88 6.72 7.38
C ARG A 370 26.78 7.17 5.92
N ARG A 371 26.27 6.29 5.04
CA ARG A 371 26.03 6.64 3.64
C ARG A 371 24.92 7.70 3.48
N ALA A 372 23.86 7.61 4.29
CA ALA A 372 22.80 8.61 4.27
C ALA A 372 23.31 9.99 4.70
N LEU A 373 24.07 10.05 5.78
CA LEU A 373 24.71 11.28 6.24
C LEU A 373 25.70 11.87 5.22
N ALA A 374 26.40 11.03 4.46
CA ALA A 374 27.34 11.47 3.43
C ALA A 374 26.66 12.01 2.15
N LEU A 375 25.34 11.85 2.02
CA LEU A 375 24.53 12.33 0.89
C LEU A 375 23.76 13.62 1.23
N LEU A 376 23.76 14.03 2.51
CA LEU A 376 23.18 15.29 2.97
C LEU A 376 24.13 16.44 2.75
#